data_59b7a5b6f0c176a367f2ccb1ceffd5e4
#
_entry.id   59b7a5b6f0c176a367f2ccb1ceffd5e4
#
_cell.length_a   1.000
_cell.length_b   1.000
_cell.length_c   1.000
_cell.angle_alpha   90.00
_cell.angle_beta   90.00
_cell.angle_gamma   90.00
#
_symmetry.space_group_name_H-M   'P 1'
#
loop_
_entity.id
_entity.type
_entity.pdbx_description
1 polymer ?
#
loop_
_entity_poly.entity_id
_entity_poly.type
_entity_poly.pdbx_seq_one_letter_code
_entity_poly.pdbx_strand_id
1 'polypeptide(L)'
;MVTRSAGAVERSEPAYRFDFCGGHPAIDFTNTVGNRGNEPQEHLHTYGDLLAWAQARGVVSRAEGSKLARRAHDDVEAAGRALRRAVDLRETLYALMSALVDRKKPDKRILARLNDYVSGTFGAAHLAVEEGRLALKTPSDDRLDAMLTPIVRSAVELLTSDAAERIGRCADKGCAWLFFDTTRSGTRRWCDMKVCGNRNKLRRFRAG
;
A
#
# COMPACT_ATOMS: atom_id res chain seq x y z
N MET A 1 38.83 -33.99 -6.22
CA MET A 1 37.50 -34.01 -5.56
C MET A 1 37.25 -32.60 -5.02
N VAL A 2 36.53 -31.78 -5.79
CA VAL A 2 36.25 -30.39 -5.42
C VAL A 2 34.79 -30.34 -4.98
N THR A 3 34.59 -30.18 -3.66
CA THR A 3 33.28 -29.99 -3.07
C THR A 3 32.76 -28.58 -3.41
N ARG A 4 31.72 -28.51 -4.24
CA ARG A 4 30.97 -27.27 -4.47
C ARG A 4 30.17 -26.93 -3.22
N SER A 5 30.53 -25.85 -2.59
CA SER A 5 29.79 -25.19 -1.54
C SER A 5 28.43 -24.76 -2.11
N ALA A 6 27.36 -25.17 -1.42
CA ALA A 6 25.99 -24.74 -1.71
C ALA A 6 25.90 -23.23 -1.46
N GLY A 7 25.52 -22.50 -2.51
CA GLY A 7 25.36 -21.06 -2.46
C GLY A 7 24.34 -20.64 -1.39
N ALA A 8 24.78 -19.86 -0.46
CA ALA A 8 23.93 -19.09 0.44
C ALA A 8 23.04 -18.20 -0.43
N VAL A 9 21.73 -18.28 -0.24
CA VAL A 9 20.77 -17.33 -0.81
C VAL A 9 21.08 -15.97 -0.19
N GLU A 10 21.80 -15.13 -0.93
CA GLU A 10 22.02 -13.74 -0.56
C GLU A 10 20.64 -13.11 -0.37
N ARG A 11 20.36 -12.65 0.83
CA ARG A 11 19.24 -11.76 1.11
C ARG A 11 19.61 -10.41 0.50
N SER A 12 19.23 -10.18 -0.75
CA SER A 12 19.29 -8.85 -1.33
C SER A 12 18.37 -7.96 -0.48
N GLU A 13 18.95 -6.91 0.12
CA GLU A 13 18.13 -5.84 0.70
C GLU A 13 17.17 -5.35 -0.40
N PRO A 14 15.92 -4.99 -0.05
CA PRO A 14 14.99 -4.47 -1.05
C PRO A 14 15.64 -3.27 -1.73
N ALA A 15 15.61 -3.26 -3.06
CA ALA A 15 16.22 -2.21 -3.88
C ALA A 15 15.67 -0.81 -3.56
N TYR A 16 14.55 -0.74 -2.84
CA TYR A 16 13.89 0.49 -2.43
C TYR A 16 13.47 0.44 -0.96
N ARG A 17 13.81 1.50 -0.19
CA ARG A 17 13.36 1.70 1.18
C ARG A 17 12.02 2.42 1.18
N PHE A 18 10.94 1.69 1.51
CA PHE A 18 9.60 2.25 1.57
C PHE A 18 9.44 3.29 2.69
N ASP A 19 8.76 4.39 2.36
CA ASP A 19 8.39 5.45 3.28
C ASP A 19 6.90 5.30 3.65
N PHE A 20 6.59 5.42 4.93
CA PHE A 20 5.24 5.28 5.48
C PHE A 20 4.68 6.61 5.99
N CYS A 21 5.10 7.70 5.39
CA CYS A 21 4.62 9.05 5.74
C CYS A 21 3.14 9.30 5.37
N GLY A 22 2.50 8.40 4.64
CA GLY A 22 1.06 8.40 4.41
C GLY A 22 0.27 8.22 5.70
N GLY A 23 0.84 7.52 6.69
CA GLY A 23 0.31 7.41 8.04
C GLY A 23 -0.90 6.47 8.18
N HIS A 24 -1.28 5.76 7.11
CA HIS A 24 -2.37 4.78 7.11
C HIS A 24 -2.06 3.65 6.10
N PRO A 25 -2.32 2.35 6.41
CA PRO A 25 -1.89 1.24 5.55
C PRO A 25 -2.36 1.35 4.10
N ALA A 26 -3.64 1.67 3.88
CA ALA A 26 -4.18 1.83 2.53
C ALA A 26 -3.56 3.02 1.78
N ILE A 27 -3.23 4.12 2.48
CA ILE A 27 -2.59 5.29 1.90
C ILE A 27 -1.11 5.00 1.62
N ASP A 28 -0.38 4.39 2.58
CA ASP A 28 1.01 4.00 2.38
C ASP A 28 1.17 3.06 1.18
N PHE A 29 0.16 2.20 0.95
CA PHE A 29 0.13 1.33 -0.23
C PHE A 29 0.01 2.13 -1.54
N THR A 30 -0.82 3.17 -1.59
CA THR A 30 -0.91 4.04 -2.78
C THR A 30 0.39 4.79 -3.07
N ASN A 31 1.22 5.00 -2.06
CA ASN A 31 2.49 5.72 -2.15
C ASN A 31 3.69 4.82 -2.56
N THR A 32 3.45 3.56 -2.92
CA THR A 32 4.47 2.70 -3.53
C THR A 32 4.81 3.07 -4.98
N VAL A 33 4.24 4.15 -5.49
CA VAL A 33 4.69 4.86 -6.70
C VAL A 33 5.17 6.24 -6.30
N GLY A 34 6.44 6.54 -6.55
CA GLY A 34 7.02 7.87 -6.34
C GLY A 34 6.67 8.83 -7.47
N ASN A 35 6.86 10.12 -7.20
CA ASN A 35 6.86 11.19 -8.21
C ASN A 35 5.64 11.20 -9.15
N ARG A 36 4.46 10.83 -8.63
CA ARG A 36 3.21 10.65 -9.40
C ARG A 36 2.77 11.88 -10.19
N GLY A 37 3.16 13.07 -9.76
CA GLY A 37 2.77 14.33 -10.40
C GLY A 37 3.69 14.76 -11.54
N ASN A 38 4.76 14.02 -11.83
CA ASN A 38 5.71 14.30 -12.89
C ASN A 38 6.00 13.01 -13.68
N GLU A 39 7.13 12.36 -13.44
CA GLU A 39 7.48 11.06 -14.01
C GLU A 39 7.29 9.98 -12.94
N PRO A 40 6.17 9.23 -12.96
CA PRO A 40 5.89 8.22 -11.96
C PRO A 40 7.00 7.17 -11.87
N GLN A 41 7.45 6.91 -10.65
CA GLN A 41 8.48 5.92 -10.36
C GLN A 41 7.86 4.73 -9.65
N GLU A 42 7.78 3.60 -10.32
CA GLU A 42 7.31 2.35 -9.75
C GLU A 42 8.31 1.82 -8.72
N HIS A 43 7.81 1.28 -7.61
CA HIS A 43 8.65 0.64 -6.57
C HIS A 43 8.23 -0.80 -6.29
N LEU A 44 7.18 -1.30 -6.96
CA LEU A 44 6.74 -2.69 -6.91
C LEU A 44 7.00 -3.37 -8.26
N HIS A 45 8.26 -3.67 -8.56
CA HIS A 45 8.67 -4.31 -9.82
C HIS A 45 8.47 -5.81 -9.80
N THR A 46 8.62 -6.43 -8.62
CA THR A 46 8.56 -7.87 -8.41
C THR A 46 7.60 -8.22 -7.27
N TYR A 47 7.19 -9.49 -7.20
CA TYR A 47 6.46 -9.98 -6.03
C TYR A 47 7.29 -9.85 -4.74
N GLY A 48 8.62 -9.95 -4.84
CA GLY A 48 9.53 -9.72 -3.74
C GLY A 48 9.43 -8.30 -3.16
N ASP A 49 9.30 -7.28 -4.02
CA ASP A 49 9.11 -5.89 -3.59
C ASP A 49 7.77 -5.71 -2.85
N LEU A 50 6.70 -6.31 -3.39
CA LEU A 50 5.38 -6.31 -2.74
C LEU A 50 5.45 -6.96 -1.35
N LEU A 51 6.10 -8.10 -1.25
CA LEU A 51 6.27 -8.81 0.01
C LEU A 51 7.15 -8.03 1.00
N ALA A 52 8.22 -7.41 0.53
CA ALA A 52 9.10 -6.55 1.34
C ALA A 52 8.32 -5.34 1.89
N TRP A 53 7.49 -4.69 1.06
CA TRP A 53 6.60 -3.62 1.49
C TRP A 53 5.62 -4.11 2.56
N ALA A 54 4.95 -5.24 2.33
CA ALA A 54 3.95 -5.78 3.25
C ALA A 54 4.56 -6.14 4.62
N GLN A 55 5.76 -6.70 4.64
CA GLN A 55 6.51 -6.99 5.88
C GLN A 55 6.98 -5.71 6.58
N ALA A 56 7.54 -4.76 5.84
CA ALA A 56 8.02 -3.49 6.40
C ALA A 56 6.85 -2.65 6.99
N ARG A 57 5.65 -2.73 6.36
CA ARG A 57 4.44 -2.06 6.86
C ARG A 57 3.76 -2.82 8.01
N GLY A 58 4.18 -4.06 8.28
CA GLY A 58 3.58 -4.92 9.31
C GLY A 58 2.24 -5.55 8.88
N VAL A 59 1.96 -5.60 7.58
CA VAL A 59 0.77 -6.23 7.00
C VAL A 59 0.92 -7.76 7.00
N VAL A 60 2.15 -8.23 6.85
CA VAL A 60 2.53 -9.64 6.85
C VAL A 60 3.64 -9.86 7.86
N SER A 61 3.52 -10.87 8.69
CA SER A 61 4.57 -11.27 9.63
C SER A 61 5.79 -11.86 8.90
N ARG A 62 6.93 -11.92 9.56
CA ARG A 62 8.13 -12.56 8.99
C ARG A 62 7.91 -14.03 8.65
N ALA A 63 7.17 -14.76 9.49
CA ALA A 63 6.90 -16.18 9.29
C ALA A 63 6.00 -16.42 8.07
N GLU A 64 4.92 -15.65 7.94
CA GLU A 64 4.04 -15.66 6.77
C GLU A 64 4.79 -15.26 5.50
N GLY A 65 5.58 -14.19 5.57
CA GLY A 65 6.40 -13.72 4.45
C GLY A 65 7.38 -14.77 3.95
N SER A 66 7.99 -15.55 4.84
CA SER A 66 8.87 -16.65 4.45
C SER A 66 8.11 -17.79 3.74
N LYS A 67 6.86 -18.06 4.13
CA LYS A 67 6.00 -19.05 3.44
C LYS A 67 5.61 -18.54 2.05
N LEU A 68 5.17 -17.28 1.96
CA LEU A 68 4.78 -16.65 0.70
C LEU A 68 5.95 -16.56 -0.29
N ALA A 69 7.17 -16.25 0.19
CA ALA A 69 8.37 -16.20 -0.64
C ALA A 69 8.70 -17.56 -1.27
N ARG A 70 8.61 -18.64 -0.49
CA ARG A 70 8.80 -20.00 -1.02
C ARG A 70 7.76 -20.35 -2.09
N ARG A 71 6.48 -20.10 -1.80
CA ARG A 71 5.41 -20.36 -2.78
C ARG A 71 5.54 -19.53 -4.05
N ALA A 72 5.97 -18.27 -3.93
CA ALA A 72 6.23 -17.41 -5.09
C ALA A 72 7.41 -17.91 -5.94
N HIS A 73 8.39 -18.58 -5.31
CA HIS A 73 9.48 -19.24 -6.02
C HIS A 73 8.99 -20.49 -6.78
N ASP A 74 8.07 -21.25 -6.16
CA ASP A 74 7.53 -22.49 -6.73
C ASP A 74 6.48 -22.20 -7.84
N ASP A 75 5.78 -21.06 -7.78
CA ASP A 75 4.77 -20.65 -8.78
C ASP A 75 4.98 -19.17 -9.18
N VAL A 76 5.89 -18.96 -10.11
CA VAL A 76 6.25 -17.62 -10.64
C VAL A 76 5.06 -16.95 -11.35
N GLU A 77 4.20 -17.72 -12.01
CA GLU A 77 3.03 -17.18 -12.68
C GLU A 77 1.99 -16.65 -11.68
N ALA A 78 1.72 -17.41 -10.62
CA ALA A 78 0.82 -16.95 -9.55
C ALA A 78 1.40 -15.72 -8.84
N ALA A 79 2.72 -15.66 -8.60
CA ALA A 79 3.40 -14.50 -8.08
C ALA A 79 3.21 -13.26 -8.98
N GLY A 80 3.37 -13.43 -10.29
CA GLY A 80 3.11 -12.38 -11.26
C GLY A 80 1.64 -11.92 -11.29
N ARG A 81 0.68 -12.86 -11.16
CA ARG A 81 -0.75 -12.52 -11.04
C ARG A 81 -1.03 -11.73 -9.76
N ALA A 82 -0.47 -12.14 -8.63
CA ALA A 82 -0.61 -11.45 -7.35
C ALA A 82 -0.06 -10.01 -7.40
N LEU A 83 1.11 -9.81 -8.01
CA LEU A 83 1.68 -8.48 -8.20
C LEU A 83 0.77 -7.59 -9.07
N ARG A 84 0.27 -8.11 -10.20
CA ARG A 84 -0.65 -7.34 -11.06
C ARG A 84 -1.93 -6.94 -10.32
N ARG A 85 -2.51 -7.85 -9.53
CA ARG A 85 -3.67 -7.53 -8.66
C ARG A 85 -3.34 -6.46 -7.63
N ALA A 86 -2.16 -6.53 -7.02
CA ALA A 86 -1.68 -5.54 -6.07
C ALA A 86 -1.56 -4.14 -6.70
N VAL A 87 -0.94 -4.06 -7.87
CA VAL A 87 -0.81 -2.80 -8.64
C VAL A 87 -2.19 -2.25 -9.03
N ASP A 88 -3.11 -3.11 -9.50
CA ASP A 88 -4.48 -2.71 -9.86
C ASP A 88 -5.27 -2.17 -8.65
N LEU A 89 -5.20 -2.84 -7.50
CA LEU A 89 -5.79 -2.36 -6.23
C LEU A 89 -5.20 -1.01 -5.84
N ARG A 90 -3.88 -0.86 -5.90
CA ARG A 90 -3.17 0.37 -5.57
C ARG A 90 -3.67 1.56 -6.39
N GLU A 91 -3.76 1.40 -7.71
CA GLU A 91 -4.21 2.46 -8.60
C GLU A 91 -5.71 2.75 -8.39
N THR A 92 -6.52 1.73 -8.13
CA THR A 92 -7.94 1.87 -7.78
C THR A 92 -8.11 2.72 -6.52
N LEU A 93 -7.36 2.42 -5.45
CA LEU A 93 -7.38 3.18 -4.20
C LEU A 93 -6.88 4.62 -4.40
N TYR A 94 -5.78 4.80 -5.14
CA TYR A 94 -5.25 6.14 -5.41
C TYR A 94 -6.25 7.01 -6.18
N ALA A 95 -6.88 6.48 -7.22
CA ALA A 95 -7.87 7.19 -8.03
C ALA A 95 -9.09 7.60 -7.19
N LEU A 96 -9.60 6.67 -6.37
CA LEU A 96 -10.76 6.90 -5.52
C LEU A 96 -10.46 7.95 -4.43
N MET A 97 -9.37 7.78 -3.68
CA MET A 97 -8.96 8.73 -2.65
C MET A 97 -8.64 10.10 -3.24
N SER A 98 -8.03 10.15 -4.42
CA SER A 98 -7.75 11.39 -5.14
C SER A 98 -9.02 12.15 -5.52
N ALA A 99 -10.07 11.43 -5.94
CA ALA A 99 -11.37 12.05 -6.24
C ALA A 99 -11.99 12.67 -4.98
N LEU A 100 -11.90 11.98 -3.82
CA LEU A 100 -12.37 12.52 -2.54
C LEU A 100 -11.62 13.79 -2.14
N VAL A 101 -10.29 13.78 -2.22
CA VAL A 101 -9.45 14.97 -1.95
C VAL A 101 -9.82 16.13 -2.84
N ASP A 102 -10.14 15.87 -4.11
CA ASP A 102 -10.56 16.88 -5.09
C ASP A 102 -12.04 17.26 -4.93
N ARG A 103 -12.77 16.69 -3.97
CA ARG A 103 -14.23 16.86 -3.78
C ARG A 103 -15.03 16.53 -5.02
N LYS A 104 -14.55 15.56 -5.81
CA LYS A 104 -15.21 15.05 -7.01
C LYS A 104 -15.94 13.75 -6.70
N LYS A 105 -17.02 13.49 -7.43
CA LYS A 105 -17.69 12.20 -7.37
C LYS A 105 -16.75 11.12 -7.92
N PRO A 106 -16.51 10.02 -7.18
CA PRO A 106 -15.73 8.89 -7.69
C PRO A 106 -16.32 8.33 -9.00
N ASP A 107 -15.45 7.91 -9.91
CA ASP A 107 -15.86 7.21 -11.12
C ASP A 107 -16.53 5.88 -10.76
N LYS A 108 -17.67 5.59 -11.38
CA LYS A 108 -18.43 4.36 -11.11
C LYS A 108 -17.64 3.09 -11.43
N ARG A 109 -16.77 3.11 -12.43
CA ARG A 109 -15.94 1.97 -12.81
C ARG A 109 -14.85 1.71 -11.75
N ILE A 110 -14.26 2.77 -11.21
CA ILE A 110 -13.29 2.67 -10.12
C ILE A 110 -13.96 2.12 -8.86
N LEU A 111 -15.16 2.62 -8.54
CA LEU A 111 -15.92 2.12 -7.41
C LEU A 111 -16.33 0.65 -7.59
N ALA A 112 -16.79 0.24 -8.77
CA ALA A 112 -17.11 -1.16 -9.08
C ALA A 112 -15.87 -2.05 -8.89
N ARG A 113 -14.73 -1.63 -9.41
CA ARG A 113 -13.46 -2.38 -9.24
C ARG A 113 -13.06 -2.55 -7.77
N LEU A 114 -13.22 -1.50 -6.94
CA LEU A 114 -12.98 -1.65 -5.49
C LEU A 114 -13.98 -2.62 -4.86
N ASN A 115 -15.25 -2.61 -5.27
CA ASN A 115 -16.27 -3.53 -4.77
C ASN A 115 -15.94 -5.00 -5.08
N ASP A 116 -15.27 -5.29 -6.21
CA ASP A 116 -14.79 -6.65 -6.51
C ASP A 116 -13.74 -7.11 -5.47
N TYR A 117 -12.82 -6.22 -5.07
CA TYR A 117 -11.88 -6.51 -3.99
C TYR A 117 -12.57 -6.66 -2.63
N VAL A 118 -13.56 -5.80 -2.32
CA VAL A 118 -14.35 -5.88 -1.09
C VAL A 118 -15.10 -7.21 -1.01
N SER A 119 -15.78 -7.60 -2.08
CA SER A 119 -16.51 -8.87 -2.15
C SER A 119 -15.57 -10.07 -1.98
N GLY A 120 -14.39 -10.04 -2.62
CA GLY A 120 -13.39 -11.08 -2.47
C GLY A 120 -12.76 -11.15 -1.07
N THR A 121 -12.72 -10.02 -0.36
CA THR A 121 -12.16 -9.95 0.99
C THR A 121 -13.18 -10.36 2.06
N PHE A 122 -14.42 -9.89 1.95
CA PHE A 122 -15.44 -10.07 3.00
C PHE A 122 -16.44 -11.18 2.70
N GLY A 123 -16.52 -11.69 1.48
CA GLY A 123 -17.51 -12.68 1.07
C GLY A 123 -17.46 -14.00 1.85
N ALA A 124 -16.31 -14.35 2.42
CA ALA A 124 -16.15 -15.51 3.29
C ALA A 124 -15.75 -15.13 4.75
N ALA A 125 -15.88 -13.86 5.10
CA ALA A 125 -15.59 -13.40 6.45
C ALA A 125 -16.68 -13.87 7.42
N HIS A 126 -16.29 -14.21 8.66
CA HIS A 126 -17.21 -14.61 9.73
C HIS A 126 -16.71 -14.09 11.08
N LEU A 127 -17.63 -13.99 12.04
CA LEU A 127 -17.26 -13.66 13.40
C LEU A 127 -16.79 -14.91 14.15
N ALA A 128 -15.69 -14.78 14.88
CA ALA A 128 -15.16 -15.79 15.78
C ALA A 128 -14.82 -15.18 17.14
N VAL A 129 -14.74 -16.01 18.16
CA VAL A 129 -14.27 -15.57 19.49
C VAL A 129 -12.75 -15.81 19.55
N GLU A 130 -11.98 -14.76 19.82
CA GLU A 130 -10.55 -14.80 20.11
C GLU A 130 -10.29 -14.14 21.45
N GLU A 131 -9.64 -14.85 22.35
CA GLU A 131 -9.28 -14.32 23.68
C GLU A 131 -10.49 -13.68 24.44
N GLY A 132 -11.67 -14.29 24.25
CA GLY A 132 -12.91 -13.81 24.88
C GLY A 132 -13.57 -12.59 24.21
N ARG A 133 -13.11 -12.18 23.01
CA ARG A 133 -13.66 -11.07 22.23
C ARG A 133 -14.11 -11.54 20.85
N LEU A 134 -15.09 -10.84 20.29
CA LEU A 134 -15.46 -11.08 18.88
C LEU A 134 -14.41 -10.47 17.96
N ALA A 135 -13.93 -11.30 17.02
CA ALA A 135 -13.01 -10.90 15.97
C ALA A 135 -13.61 -11.26 14.61
N LEU A 136 -13.46 -10.36 13.63
CA LEU A 136 -13.79 -10.64 12.24
C LEU A 136 -12.66 -11.45 11.63
N LYS A 137 -12.93 -12.71 11.32
CA LYS A 137 -12.02 -13.61 10.64
C LYS A 137 -12.29 -13.60 9.15
N THR A 138 -11.23 -13.44 8.40
CA THR A 138 -11.20 -13.81 6.99
C THR A 138 -10.53 -15.18 6.90
N PRO A 139 -10.94 -16.07 5.99
CA PRO A 139 -10.27 -17.36 5.81
C PRO A 139 -8.76 -17.15 5.70
N SER A 140 -7.99 -17.99 6.39
CA SER A 140 -6.54 -18.06 6.17
C SER A 140 -6.32 -18.50 4.73
N ASP A 141 -5.83 -17.58 3.94
CA ASP A 141 -5.70 -17.78 2.51
C ASP A 141 -4.22 -17.97 2.19
N ASP A 142 -3.90 -19.15 1.71
CA ASP A 142 -2.57 -19.47 1.22
C ASP A 142 -2.24 -18.81 -0.13
N ARG A 143 -3.16 -18.01 -0.69
CA ARG A 143 -2.93 -17.31 -1.96
C ARG A 143 -1.82 -16.28 -1.82
N LEU A 144 -1.07 -16.09 -2.90
CA LEU A 144 0.01 -15.11 -2.95
C LEU A 144 -0.47 -13.66 -2.86
N ASP A 145 -1.75 -13.39 -3.12
CA ASP A 145 -2.38 -12.08 -2.95
C ASP A 145 -3.12 -11.89 -1.61
N ALA A 146 -3.01 -12.84 -0.67
CA ALA A 146 -3.66 -12.78 0.65
C ALA A 146 -3.29 -11.51 1.45
N MET A 147 -2.08 -10.98 1.23
CA MET A 147 -1.65 -9.72 1.85
C MET A 147 -2.47 -8.50 1.41
N LEU A 148 -3.27 -8.58 0.35
CA LEU A 148 -4.17 -7.49 -0.06
C LEU A 148 -5.41 -7.39 0.85
N THR A 149 -5.81 -8.49 1.49
CA THR A 149 -6.95 -8.52 2.42
C THR A 149 -6.88 -7.45 3.52
N PRO A 150 -5.81 -7.35 4.32
CA PRO A 150 -5.71 -6.28 5.33
C PRO A 150 -5.61 -4.88 4.72
N ILE A 151 -5.10 -4.72 3.51
CA ILE A 151 -5.08 -3.43 2.80
C ILE A 151 -6.49 -3.01 2.40
N VAL A 152 -7.28 -3.91 1.79
CA VAL A 152 -8.69 -3.66 1.43
C VAL A 152 -9.51 -3.35 2.67
N ARG A 153 -9.35 -4.11 3.75
CA ARG A 153 -10.02 -3.88 5.03
C ARG A 153 -9.72 -2.49 5.58
N SER A 154 -8.44 -2.14 5.65
CA SER A 154 -7.97 -0.82 6.07
C SER A 154 -8.54 0.31 5.19
N ALA A 155 -8.63 0.09 3.87
CA ALA A 155 -9.21 1.04 2.95
C ALA A 155 -10.72 1.23 3.18
N VAL A 156 -11.47 0.15 3.37
CA VAL A 156 -12.92 0.21 3.66
C VAL A 156 -13.15 0.96 4.97
N GLU A 157 -12.45 0.60 6.05
CA GLU A 157 -12.58 1.27 7.34
C GLU A 157 -12.32 2.79 7.24
N LEU A 158 -11.31 3.19 6.50
CA LEU A 158 -10.99 4.60 6.28
C LEU A 158 -12.07 5.30 5.44
N LEU A 159 -12.44 4.72 4.29
CA LEU A 159 -13.29 5.36 3.28
C LEU A 159 -14.76 5.45 3.70
N THR A 160 -15.21 4.61 4.64
CA THR A 160 -16.59 4.60 5.16
C THR A 160 -16.77 5.36 6.47
N SER A 161 -15.72 5.99 6.98
CA SER A 161 -15.74 6.80 8.20
C SER A 161 -15.53 8.28 7.92
N ASP A 162 -15.82 9.14 8.89
CA ASP A 162 -15.55 10.58 8.83
C ASP A 162 -14.04 10.88 8.67
N ALA A 163 -13.19 9.90 9.00
CA ALA A 163 -11.75 9.99 8.80
C ALA A 163 -11.34 10.17 7.32
N ALA A 164 -12.20 9.79 6.36
CA ALA A 164 -11.96 10.01 4.94
C ALA A 164 -11.73 11.50 4.59
N GLU A 165 -12.36 12.42 5.32
CA GLU A 165 -12.21 13.87 5.14
C GLU A 165 -10.79 14.37 5.50
N ARG A 166 -10.03 13.56 6.23
CA ARG A 166 -8.65 13.86 6.62
C ARG A 166 -7.60 13.33 5.65
N ILE A 167 -8.01 12.74 4.54
CA ILE A 167 -7.10 12.37 3.46
C ILE A 167 -6.68 13.64 2.73
N GLY A 168 -5.37 13.89 2.65
CA GLY A 168 -4.79 15.02 1.93
C GLY A 168 -3.87 14.55 0.80
N ARG A 169 -3.59 15.44 -0.15
CA ARG A 169 -2.58 15.25 -1.19
C ARG A 169 -1.42 16.19 -0.96
N CYS A 170 -0.20 15.70 -1.13
CA CYS A 170 1.01 16.49 -1.03
C CYS A 170 0.97 17.68 -1.99
N ALA A 171 1.20 18.88 -1.47
CA ALA A 171 1.21 20.13 -2.26
C ALA A 171 2.45 20.28 -3.15
N ASP A 172 3.43 19.37 -3.07
CA ASP A 172 4.51 19.26 -4.06
C ASP A 172 3.96 18.61 -5.32
N LYS A 173 3.81 19.40 -6.39
CA LYS A 173 3.22 18.97 -7.66
C LYS A 173 3.91 17.75 -8.26
N GLY A 174 5.23 17.60 -8.07
CA GLY A 174 5.98 16.43 -8.53
C GLY A 174 5.71 15.18 -7.69
N CYS A 175 5.40 15.33 -6.41
CA CYS A 175 5.17 14.22 -5.49
C CYS A 175 3.78 13.59 -5.67
N ALA A 176 2.72 14.37 -5.42
CA ALA A 176 1.31 13.97 -5.45
C ALA A 176 0.94 12.77 -4.57
N TRP A 177 1.76 12.40 -3.59
CA TRP A 177 1.46 11.37 -2.61
C TRP A 177 0.27 11.76 -1.73
N LEU A 178 -0.51 10.77 -1.31
CA LEU A 178 -1.57 10.96 -0.34
C LEU A 178 -1.03 10.84 1.09
N PHE A 179 -1.73 11.44 2.05
CA PHE A 179 -1.43 11.29 3.47
C PHE A 179 -2.71 11.39 4.31
N PHE A 180 -2.69 10.80 5.47
CA PHE A 180 -3.69 10.99 6.50
C PHE A 180 -3.25 12.15 7.41
N ASP A 181 -4.08 13.18 7.51
CA ASP A 181 -3.77 14.34 8.34
C ASP A 181 -4.15 14.09 9.80
N THR A 182 -3.16 13.75 10.61
CA THR A 182 -3.29 13.56 12.06
C THR A 182 -3.14 14.85 12.86
N THR A 183 -2.88 16.00 12.20
CA THR A 183 -2.72 17.27 12.92
C THR A 183 -4.05 17.73 13.51
N ARG A 184 -4.00 18.39 14.66
CA ARG A 184 -5.21 18.91 15.32
C ARG A 184 -6.00 19.86 14.41
N SER A 185 -5.30 20.70 13.65
CA SER A 185 -5.89 21.74 12.80
C SER A 185 -6.35 21.24 11.42
N GLY A 186 -5.98 20.02 10.99
CA GLY A 186 -6.28 19.54 9.64
C GLY A 186 -5.63 20.34 8.51
N THR A 187 -4.45 20.93 8.77
CA THR A 187 -3.79 21.84 7.84
C THR A 187 -2.48 21.32 7.25
N ARG A 188 -2.23 20.02 7.35
CA ARG A 188 -1.05 19.39 6.76
C ARG A 188 -1.04 19.58 5.24
N ARG A 189 0.08 20.04 4.69
CA ARG A 189 0.24 20.35 3.27
C ARG A 189 1.18 19.38 2.54
N TRP A 190 2.06 18.70 3.26
CA TRP A 190 3.15 17.88 2.70
C TRP A 190 3.07 16.47 3.25
N CYS A 191 3.31 15.46 2.40
CA CYS A 191 3.42 14.09 2.86
C CYS A 191 4.58 13.92 3.87
N ASP A 192 5.65 14.68 3.68
CA ASP A 192 6.75 14.82 4.63
C ASP A 192 7.28 16.27 4.59
N MET A 193 7.38 16.90 5.77
CA MET A 193 7.88 18.27 5.89
C MET A 193 9.38 18.36 5.61
N LYS A 194 10.15 17.33 6.02
CA LYS A 194 11.61 17.31 5.85
C LYS A 194 12.01 17.11 4.38
N VAL A 195 11.18 16.44 3.60
CA VAL A 195 11.41 16.17 2.17
C VAL A 195 10.67 17.19 1.31
N CYS A 196 9.35 17.04 1.16
CA CYS A 196 8.55 17.87 0.26
C CYS A 196 8.40 19.30 0.74
N GLY A 197 8.26 19.51 2.06
CA GLY A 197 8.20 20.85 2.63
C GLY A 197 9.48 21.63 2.39
N ASN A 198 10.64 21.04 2.68
CA ASN A 198 11.94 21.68 2.47
C ASN A 198 12.23 21.92 0.99
N ARG A 199 11.91 20.94 0.11
CA ARG A 199 12.03 21.11 -1.35
C ARG A 199 11.28 22.34 -1.85
N ASN A 200 10.05 22.55 -1.37
CA ASN A 200 9.25 23.71 -1.76
C ASN A 200 9.75 25.03 -1.16
N LYS A 201 10.30 25.03 0.06
CA LYS A 201 10.97 26.21 0.62
C LYS A 201 12.16 26.62 -0.24
N LEU A 202 13.03 25.68 -0.62
CA LEU A 202 14.19 25.95 -1.47
C LEU A 202 13.80 26.45 -2.87
N ARG A 203 12.72 25.91 -3.47
CA ARG A 203 12.20 26.42 -4.75
C ARG A 203 11.75 27.87 -4.67
N ARG A 204 11.03 28.23 -3.60
CA ARG A 204 10.58 29.63 -3.37
C ARG A 204 11.75 30.56 -3.19
N PHE A 205 12.75 30.17 -2.41
CA PHE A 205 13.96 30.97 -2.18
C PHE A 205 14.77 31.21 -3.46
N ARG A 206 14.76 30.28 -4.41
CA ARG A 206 15.48 30.42 -5.70
C ARG A 206 14.67 31.17 -6.76
N ALA A 207 13.39 31.38 -6.55
CA ALA A 207 12.50 32.07 -7.51
C ALA A 207 12.22 33.56 -7.14
N GLY A 208 12.65 34.01 -5.96
CA GLY A 208 12.59 35.38 -5.49
C GLY A 208 13.94 35.98 -5.40
#